data_7c47eee20aaff897338e5c41612c4d26
#
_entry.id   7c47eee20aaff897338e5c41612c4d26
#
_cell.length_a   1.000
_cell.length_b   1.000
_cell.length_c   1.000
_cell.angle_alpha   90.00
_cell.angle_beta   90.00
_cell.angle_gamma   90.00
#
_symmetry.space_group_name_H-M   'P 1'
#
loop_
_entity.id
_entity.type
_entity.pdbx_description
1 polymer ?
#
loop_
_entity_poly.entity_id
_entity_poly.type
_entity_poly.pdbx_seq_one_letter_code
_entity_poly.pdbx_strand_id
1 'polypeptide(L)' 'MDVKDMIVKRFNELCEIKNITINELANISGVTPSTAYSMMDASRRDFSIRTIKKFCDGLEITLGEFFSTEDFDNLEQEIK' A
#
# COMPACT_ATOMS: atom_id res chain seq x y z
N MET A 1 -15.17 -3.55 0.89
CA MET A 1 -13.84 -2.91 0.82
C MET A 1 -13.61 -2.42 -0.60
N ASP A 2 -13.12 -1.20 -0.74
CA ASP A 2 -12.74 -0.70 -2.06
C ASP A 2 -11.24 -0.94 -2.30
N VAL A 3 -10.73 -0.47 -3.43
CA VAL A 3 -9.33 -0.69 -3.80
C VAL A 3 -8.38 -0.03 -2.79
N LYS A 4 -8.75 1.13 -2.25
CA LYS A 4 -7.93 1.82 -1.25
C LYS A 4 -7.80 1.00 0.03
N ASP A 5 -8.91 0.45 0.53
CA ASP A 5 -8.90 -0.40 1.72
C ASP A 5 -8.01 -1.61 1.51
N MET A 6 -8.06 -2.19 0.31
CA MET A 6 -7.26 -3.37 -0.01
C MET A 6 -5.77 -3.03 -0.10
N ILE A 7 -5.42 -1.84 -0.61
CA ILE A 7 -4.03 -1.37 -0.65
C ILE A 7 -3.48 -1.20 0.77
N VAL A 8 -4.26 -0.60 1.66
CA VAL A 8 -3.86 -0.43 3.08
C VAL A 8 -3.64 -1.81 3.72
N LYS A 9 -4.56 -2.72 3.51
CA LYS A 9 -4.45 -4.09 4.03
C LYS A 9 -3.19 -4.77 3.52
N ARG A 10 -2.89 -4.64 2.25
CA ARG A 10 -1.71 -5.25 1.63
C ARG A 10 -0.41 -4.70 2.23
N PHE A 11 -0.32 -3.37 2.41
CA PHE A 11 0.86 -2.77 3.04
C PHE A 11 1.03 -3.25 4.48
N ASN A 12 -0.05 -3.34 5.24
CA ASN A 12 0.02 -3.85 6.62
C ASN A 12 0.51 -5.29 6.65
N GLU A 13 0.02 -6.14 5.75
CA GLU A 13 0.47 -7.53 5.63
C GLU A 13 1.97 -7.61 5.31
N LEU A 14 2.43 -6.81 4.35
CA LEU A 14 3.84 -6.81 3.96
C LEU A 14 4.75 -6.30 5.07
N CYS A 15 4.32 -5.26 5.78
CA CYS A 15 5.06 -4.78 6.95
C CYS A 15 5.16 -5.85 8.04
N GLU A 16 4.08 -6.57 8.26
CA GLU A 16 4.05 -7.66 9.24
C GLU A 16 5.00 -8.79 8.83
N ILE A 17 4.97 -9.20 7.56
CA ILE A 17 5.86 -10.22 7.02
C ILE A 17 7.33 -9.80 7.17
N LYS A 18 7.63 -8.54 6.89
CA LYS A 18 8.99 -8.00 6.99
C LYS A 18 9.38 -7.61 8.42
N ASN A 19 8.44 -7.64 9.33
CA ASN A 19 8.63 -7.23 10.73
C ASN A 19 9.13 -5.79 10.85
N ILE A 20 8.49 -4.89 10.11
CA ILE A 20 8.79 -3.45 10.14
C ILE A 20 7.51 -2.66 10.41
N THR A 21 7.69 -1.43 10.90
CA THR A 21 6.57 -0.49 11.09
C THR A 21 6.32 0.30 9.82
N ILE A 22 5.16 0.96 9.76
CA ILE A 22 4.85 1.89 8.66
C ILE A 22 5.88 3.02 8.61
N ASN A 23 6.32 3.51 9.76
CA ASN A 23 7.34 4.54 9.84
C ASN A 23 8.67 4.08 9.22
N GLU A 24 9.08 2.86 9.53
CA GLU A 24 10.28 2.26 8.94
C GLU A 24 10.13 2.08 7.43
N LEU A 25 8.95 1.64 6.98
CA LEU A 25 8.67 1.52 5.56
C LEU A 25 8.80 2.87 4.84
N ALA A 26 8.24 3.93 5.44
CA ALA A 26 8.36 5.27 4.89
C ALA A 26 9.84 5.68 4.74
N ASN A 27 10.63 5.46 5.78
CA ASN A 27 12.05 5.82 5.77
C ASN A 27 12.83 5.10 4.68
N ILE A 28 12.66 3.79 4.54
CA ILE A 28 13.40 3.03 3.52
C ILE A 28 12.89 3.30 2.11
N SER A 29 11.70 3.84 1.97
CA SER A 29 11.07 4.13 0.67
C SER A 29 11.29 5.58 0.23
N GLY A 30 11.94 6.39 1.04
CA GLY A 30 12.14 7.80 0.73
C GLY A 30 10.87 8.63 0.78
N VAL A 31 9.90 8.20 1.58
CA VAL A 31 8.61 8.87 1.76
C VAL A 31 8.56 9.42 3.18
N THR A 32 8.02 10.63 3.36
CA THR A 32 7.91 11.18 4.70
C THR A 32 6.89 10.40 5.53
N PRO A 33 7.11 10.25 6.84
CA PRO A 33 6.14 9.58 7.70
C PRO A 33 4.73 10.17 7.61
N SER A 34 4.61 11.49 7.47
CA SER A 34 3.30 12.12 7.37
C SER A 34 2.57 11.70 6.09
N THR A 35 3.28 11.53 4.98
CA THR A 35 2.71 11.00 3.74
C THR A 35 2.24 9.56 3.92
N ALA A 36 3.04 8.74 4.61
CA ALA A 36 2.69 7.35 4.88
C ALA A 36 1.42 7.24 5.74
N TYR A 37 1.34 8.05 6.80
CA TYR A 37 0.14 8.05 7.65
C TYR A 37 -1.08 8.58 6.92
N SER A 38 -0.93 9.57 6.04
CA SER A 38 -2.02 10.05 5.20
C SER A 38 -2.54 8.95 4.28
N MET A 39 -1.63 8.14 3.74
CA MET A 39 -2.02 6.98 2.92
C MET A 39 -2.86 5.98 3.68
N MET A 40 -2.55 5.76 4.95
CA MET A 40 -3.27 4.79 5.78
C MET A 40 -4.59 5.33 6.33
N ASP A 41 -4.85 6.63 6.18
CA ASP A 41 -6.04 7.29 6.71
C ASP A 41 -7.28 6.85 5.93
N ALA A 42 -8.23 6.24 6.63
CA ALA A 42 -9.46 5.71 6.03
C ALA A 42 -10.33 6.79 5.41
N SER A 43 -10.19 8.05 5.83
CA SER A 43 -10.96 9.16 5.26
C SER A 43 -10.47 9.61 3.88
N ARG A 44 -9.28 9.21 3.50
CA ARG A 44 -8.70 9.54 2.19
C ARG A 44 -8.93 8.41 1.22
N ARG A 45 -9.47 8.73 0.03
CA ARG A 45 -9.89 7.71 -0.92
C ARG A 45 -8.89 7.46 -2.06
N ASP A 46 -7.97 8.39 -2.29
CA ASP A 46 -7.06 8.30 -3.42
C ASP A 46 -5.62 8.04 -3.00
N PHE A 47 -4.91 7.31 -3.85
CA PHE A 47 -3.49 7.02 -3.70
C PHE A 47 -2.74 7.48 -4.93
N SER A 48 -1.51 7.96 -4.72
CA SER A 48 -0.58 8.16 -5.81
C SER A 48 0.05 6.82 -6.17
N ILE A 49 -0.06 6.42 -7.42
CA ILE A 49 0.60 5.19 -7.90
C ILE A 49 2.12 5.29 -7.76
N ARG A 50 2.67 6.50 -7.87
CA ARG A 50 4.10 6.73 -7.67
C ARG A 50 4.51 6.43 -6.23
N THR A 51 3.69 6.81 -5.26
CA THR A 51 3.94 6.50 -3.85
C THR A 51 3.90 5.00 -3.61
N ILE A 52 2.94 4.31 -4.21
CA ILE A 52 2.86 2.85 -4.14
C ILE A 52 4.15 2.23 -4.69
N LYS A 53 4.63 2.73 -5.82
CA LYS A 53 5.88 2.24 -6.42
C LYS A 53 7.07 2.44 -5.49
N LYS A 54 7.17 3.60 -4.83
CA LYS A 54 8.25 3.87 -3.87
C LYS A 54 8.22 2.86 -2.71
N PHE A 55 7.04 2.55 -2.18
CA PHE A 55 6.92 1.55 -1.13
C PHE A 55 7.30 0.16 -1.62
N CYS A 56 6.89 -0.20 -2.83
CA CYS A 56 7.30 -1.47 -3.43
C CYS A 56 8.82 -1.56 -3.57
N ASP A 57 9.45 -0.48 -4.01
CA ASP A 57 10.91 -0.42 -4.11
C ASP A 57 11.57 -0.60 -2.73
N GLY A 58 11.02 0.07 -1.71
CA GLY A 58 11.52 -0.09 -0.34
C GLY A 58 11.35 -1.49 0.20
N LEU A 59 10.29 -2.18 -0.19
CA LEU A 59 10.01 -3.56 0.20
C LEU A 59 10.74 -4.58 -0.70
N GLU A 60 11.40 -4.12 -1.73
CA GLU A 60 12.11 -4.95 -2.72
C GLU A 60 11.17 -5.93 -3.44
N ILE A 61 9.98 -5.43 -3.78
CA ILE A 61 9.01 -6.19 -4.59
C ILE A 61 8.61 -5.37 -5.81
N THR A 62 8.03 -6.05 -6.79
CA THR A 62 7.49 -5.38 -7.98
C THR A 62 6.06 -4.94 -7.75
N LEU A 63 5.56 -4.02 -8.59
CA LEU A 63 4.14 -3.66 -8.58
C LEU A 63 3.26 -4.87 -8.86
N GLY A 64 3.70 -5.73 -9.77
CA GLY A 64 2.95 -6.97 -10.06
C GLY A 64 2.83 -7.85 -8.83
N GLU A 65 3.91 -8.04 -8.10
CA GLU A 65 3.91 -8.83 -6.86
C GLU A 65 2.99 -8.20 -5.81
N PHE A 66 3.01 -6.87 -5.70
CA PHE A 66 2.16 -6.16 -4.74
C PHE A 66 0.68 -6.45 -4.99
N PHE A 67 0.24 -6.36 -6.24
CA PHE A 67 -1.16 -6.51 -6.62
C PHE A 67 -1.58 -7.94 -6.94
N SER A 68 -0.68 -8.90 -6.89
CA SER A 68 -0.93 -10.30 -7.26
C SER A 68 -1.52 -11.10 -6.10
N THR A 69 -2.71 -10.71 -5.65
CA THR A 69 -3.43 -11.43 -4.60
C THR A 69 -4.90 -11.60 -5.00
N GLU A 70 -5.53 -12.62 -4.47
CA GLU A 70 -6.95 -12.87 -4.71
C GLU A 70 -7.83 -11.71 -4.22
N ASP A 71 -7.42 -11.07 -3.15
CA ASP A 71 -8.15 -9.93 -2.59
C ASP A 71 -8.32 -8.81 -3.62
N PHE A 72 -7.28 -8.52 -4.40
CA PHE A 72 -7.38 -7.52 -5.47
C PHE A 72 -8.23 -8.04 -6.63
N ASP A 73 -8.08 -9.30 -6.99
CA ASP A 73 -8.82 -9.90 -8.11
C ASP A 73 -10.33 -9.95 -7.83
N ASN A 74 -10.72 -10.07 -6.57
CA ASN A 74 -12.11 -10.22 -6.15
C ASN A 74 -12.80 -8.89 -5.80
N LEU A 75 -12.13 -7.76 -6.02
CA LEU A 75 -12.75 -6.46 -5.77
C LEU A 75 -13.93 -6.22 -6.72
N GLU A 76 -14.96 -5.55 -6.22
CA GLU A 76 -16.11 -5.16 -7.03
C GLU A 76 -15.70 -4.12 -8.06
N GLN A 77 -16.44 -4.08 -9.17
CA GLN A 77 -16.20 -3.07 -10.20
C GLN A 77 -16.52 -1.68 -9.67
N GLU A 78 -15.66 -0.74 -9.99
CA GLU A 78 -15.89 0.69 -9.69
C GLU A 78 -16.83 1.33 -10.69
N ILE A 79 -16.94 0.77 -11.88
CA ILE A 79 -17.85 1.24 -12.93
C ILE A 79 -19.25 0.70 -12.62
N LYS A 80 -20.20 1.60 -12.56
CA LYS A 80 -21.60 1.26 -12.23
C LYS A 80 -22.56 1.63 -13.33
#